data_c7f4d2738007b2f8b0f1acd3c34f220a
#
_entry.id   c7f4d2738007b2f8b0f1acd3c34f220a
#
_cell.length_a   1.000
_cell.length_b   1.000
_cell.length_c   1.000
_cell.angle_alpha   90.00
_cell.angle_beta   90.00
_cell.angle_gamma   90.00
#
_symmetry.space_group_name_H-M   'P 1'
#
loop_
_entity.id
_entity.type
_entity.pdbx_description
1 polymer ?
#
loop_
_entity_poly.entity_id
_entity_poly.type
_entity_poly.pdbx_seq_one_letter_code
_entity_poly.pdbx_strand_id
1 'polypeptide(L)'
;YQTKNQGCDPSEYLSQKWAFSIVDKCIVLEDDDVPSQSFFPFCKEMLDRYEHDERIAMISGFNEDEVTPDCEDSYFFTSTFAIWGWASWRRVVDKWEGDYAFLRDKQAMKRLQSLVRQRGYRKDFLPMCTEHQQSGKEYYESIFWASMLLNSGLAIMPSKNLVNNLGLSDNSTHFCGSIQTTPKAYRRIFTMKRHELEFPLKHPKYVVENVDFKERVYKINAWGHPFIKMSRSLEELFLNLRYGNFSSIFKAMARRCRKMIGRDKHA
;
A
#
# COMPACT_ATOMS: atom_id res chain seq x y z
N TYR A 1 -26.00 -1.14 -6.67
CA TYR A 1 -25.49 -0.13 -7.62
C TYR A 1 -25.55 1.26 -6.99
N GLN A 2 -24.52 2.07 -7.15
CA GLN A 2 -24.52 3.47 -6.76
C GLN A 2 -25.37 4.27 -7.75
N THR A 3 -26.08 5.29 -7.25
CA THR A 3 -26.95 6.13 -8.09
C THR A 3 -26.18 7.16 -8.91
N LYS A 4 -24.91 7.42 -8.55
CA LYS A 4 -24.00 8.31 -9.27
C LYS A 4 -22.58 7.75 -9.23
N ASN A 5 -21.74 8.17 -10.20
CA ASN A 5 -20.31 7.88 -10.17
C ASN A 5 -19.66 8.63 -8.97
N GLN A 6 -19.05 7.90 -8.05
CA GLN A 6 -18.35 8.44 -6.87
C GLN A 6 -16.87 8.78 -7.16
N GLY A 7 -16.33 8.33 -8.29
CA GLY A 7 -14.89 8.33 -8.57
C GLY A 7 -14.20 7.07 -8.03
N CYS A 8 -12.91 6.92 -8.31
CA CYS A 8 -12.13 5.73 -7.95
C CYS A 8 -12.09 5.54 -6.42
N ASP A 9 -11.36 6.41 -5.71
CA ASP A 9 -11.06 6.26 -4.29
C ASP A 9 -12.29 6.09 -3.37
N PRO A 10 -13.34 6.96 -3.46
CA PRO A 10 -14.54 6.76 -2.65
C PRO A 10 -15.32 5.49 -3.01
N SER A 11 -15.30 5.05 -4.29
CA SER A 11 -15.98 3.82 -4.70
C SER A 11 -15.37 2.60 -4.04
N GLU A 12 -14.05 2.54 -3.97
CA GLU A 12 -13.31 1.46 -3.30
C GLU A 12 -13.64 1.41 -1.81
N TYR A 13 -13.53 2.54 -1.11
CA TYR A 13 -13.88 2.63 0.31
C TYR A 13 -15.33 2.19 0.58
N LEU A 14 -16.28 2.74 -0.18
CA LEU A 14 -17.71 2.48 0.02
C LEU A 14 -18.07 1.02 -0.30
N SER A 15 -17.50 0.44 -1.37
CA SER A 15 -17.76 -0.96 -1.73
C SER A 15 -17.22 -1.93 -0.69
N GLN A 16 -16.03 -1.67 -0.15
CA GLN A 16 -15.43 -2.47 0.90
C GLN A 16 -16.22 -2.36 2.21
N LYS A 17 -16.56 -1.15 2.66
CA LYS A 17 -17.43 -0.94 3.83
C LYS A 17 -18.78 -1.66 3.68
N TRP A 18 -19.39 -1.60 2.49
CA TRP A 18 -20.63 -2.30 2.20
C TRP A 18 -20.45 -3.82 2.24
N ALA A 19 -19.42 -4.37 1.59
CA ALA A 19 -19.17 -5.81 1.58
C ALA A 19 -18.97 -6.36 2.99
N PHE A 20 -18.11 -5.73 3.79
CA PHE A 20 -17.84 -6.14 5.16
C PHE A 20 -19.03 -5.88 6.11
N SER A 21 -20.02 -5.06 5.75
CA SER A 21 -21.26 -4.95 6.51
C SER A 21 -22.18 -6.17 6.35
N ILE A 22 -21.97 -6.97 5.28
CA ILE A 22 -22.79 -8.15 4.96
C ILE A 22 -22.08 -9.44 5.36
N VAL A 23 -20.75 -9.53 5.11
CA VAL A 23 -19.96 -10.74 5.40
C VAL A 23 -18.89 -10.45 6.46
N ASP A 24 -18.51 -11.48 7.23
CA ASP A 24 -17.53 -11.32 8.31
C ASP A 24 -16.08 -11.34 7.81
N LYS A 25 -15.83 -11.90 6.63
CA LYS A 25 -14.52 -11.99 5.99
C LYS A 25 -14.66 -11.95 4.46
N CYS A 26 -13.71 -11.31 3.79
CA CYS A 26 -13.74 -11.10 2.35
C CYS A 26 -12.33 -11.07 1.76
N ILE A 27 -12.21 -11.52 0.50
CA ILE A 27 -11.06 -11.29 -0.37
C ILE A 27 -11.41 -10.10 -1.26
N VAL A 28 -10.49 -9.16 -1.42
CA VAL A 28 -10.61 -7.96 -2.24
C VAL A 28 -9.59 -8.01 -3.36
N LEU A 29 -10.05 -7.82 -4.58
CA LEU A 29 -9.25 -7.73 -5.80
C LEU A 29 -9.70 -6.51 -6.59
N GLU A 30 -8.75 -5.79 -7.17
CA GLU A 30 -8.99 -4.73 -8.14
C GLU A 30 -9.12 -5.36 -9.55
N ASP A 31 -9.64 -4.62 -10.52
CA ASP A 31 -9.89 -5.13 -11.88
C ASP A 31 -8.61 -5.38 -12.69
N ASP A 32 -7.48 -4.84 -12.22
CA ASP A 32 -6.13 -5.04 -12.76
C ASP A 32 -5.26 -6.02 -11.94
N ASP A 33 -5.79 -6.60 -10.88
CA ASP A 33 -5.14 -7.62 -10.09
C ASP A 33 -5.27 -9.01 -10.73
N VAL A 34 -4.13 -9.69 -10.89
CA VAL A 34 -4.07 -11.06 -11.42
C VAL A 34 -3.47 -11.97 -10.37
N PRO A 35 -4.29 -12.67 -9.56
CA PRO A 35 -3.81 -13.58 -8.53
C PRO A 35 -3.33 -14.93 -9.10
N SER A 36 -2.42 -15.59 -8.37
CA SER A 36 -2.09 -17.00 -8.57
C SER A 36 -3.22 -17.90 -8.08
N GLN A 37 -3.25 -19.17 -8.52
CA GLN A 37 -4.27 -20.10 -8.06
C GLN A 37 -4.16 -20.37 -6.56
N SER A 38 -2.95 -20.42 -6.02
CA SER A 38 -2.68 -20.62 -4.59
C SER A 38 -3.06 -19.43 -3.70
N PHE A 39 -3.30 -18.26 -4.26
CA PHE A 39 -3.75 -17.07 -3.51
C PHE A 39 -5.07 -17.33 -2.77
N PHE A 40 -6.05 -17.95 -3.43
CA PHE A 40 -7.36 -18.17 -2.85
C PHE A 40 -7.35 -19.16 -1.67
N PRO A 41 -6.77 -20.39 -1.78
CA PRO A 41 -6.66 -21.29 -0.64
C PRO A 41 -5.75 -20.73 0.46
N PHE A 42 -4.70 -19.96 0.12
CA PHE A 42 -3.89 -19.23 1.09
C PHE A 42 -4.74 -18.23 1.89
N CYS A 43 -5.49 -17.35 1.24
CA CYS A 43 -6.37 -16.41 1.92
C CYS A 43 -7.40 -17.11 2.78
N LYS A 44 -8.03 -18.17 2.26
CA LYS A 44 -9.02 -18.95 3.02
C LYS A 44 -8.43 -19.51 4.31
N GLU A 45 -7.28 -20.19 4.22
CA GLU A 45 -6.64 -20.79 5.38
C GLU A 45 -6.20 -19.73 6.42
N MET A 46 -5.67 -18.60 5.96
CA MET A 46 -5.26 -17.52 6.84
C MET A 46 -6.46 -16.79 7.48
N LEU A 47 -7.55 -16.59 6.74
CA LEU A 47 -8.80 -16.02 7.25
C LEU A 47 -9.40 -16.91 8.36
N ASP A 48 -9.36 -18.24 8.20
CA ASP A 48 -9.87 -19.17 9.20
C ASP A 48 -8.93 -19.26 10.40
N ARG A 49 -7.61 -19.33 10.16
CA ARG A 49 -6.60 -19.52 11.21
C ARG A 49 -6.47 -18.33 12.15
N TYR A 50 -6.57 -17.10 11.63
CA TYR A 50 -6.35 -15.84 12.38
C TYR A 50 -7.64 -15.05 12.61
N GLU A 51 -8.80 -15.69 12.50
CA GLU A 51 -10.11 -15.04 12.65
C GLU A 51 -10.24 -14.27 13.97
N HIS A 52 -9.72 -14.83 15.06
CA HIS A 52 -9.82 -14.26 16.40
C HIS A 52 -8.51 -13.63 16.90
N ASP A 53 -7.48 -13.54 16.06
CA ASP A 53 -6.22 -12.89 16.46
C ASP A 53 -6.25 -11.40 16.13
N GLU A 54 -6.52 -10.59 17.15
CA GLU A 54 -6.63 -9.13 17.03
C GLU A 54 -5.32 -8.43 16.59
N ARG A 55 -4.19 -9.13 16.62
CA ARG A 55 -2.92 -8.62 16.09
C ARG A 55 -2.90 -8.57 14.57
N ILE A 56 -3.71 -9.41 13.92
CA ILE A 56 -3.71 -9.56 12.46
C ILE A 56 -4.83 -8.73 11.86
N ALA A 57 -4.45 -7.79 10.99
CA ALA A 57 -5.37 -6.87 10.32
C ALA A 57 -5.58 -7.19 8.84
N MET A 58 -4.62 -7.87 8.19
CA MET A 58 -4.67 -8.09 6.74
C MET A 58 -3.94 -9.37 6.36
N ILE A 59 -4.38 -9.98 5.26
CA ILE A 59 -3.67 -10.99 4.50
C ILE A 59 -3.36 -10.37 3.15
N SER A 60 -2.09 -10.17 2.81
CA SER A 60 -1.66 -9.60 1.53
C SER A 60 -1.36 -10.69 0.52
N GLY A 61 -1.65 -10.44 -0.75
CA GLY A 61 -1.21 -11.29 -1.87
C GLY A 61 0.06 -10.77 -2.53
N PHE A 62 0.35 -9.48 -2.39
CA PHE A 62 1.45 -8.82 -3.08
C PHE A 62 2.68 -8.71 -2.17
N ASN A 63 3.77 -9.37 -2.55
CA ASN A 63 5.05 -9.32 -1.85
C ASN A 63 6.08 -8.52 -2.65
N GLU A 64 6.48 -7.36 -2.13
CA GLU A 64 7.41 -6.44 -2.80
C GLU A 64 8.83 -7.00 -3.01
N ASP A 65 9.24 -8.02 -2.27
CA ASP A 65 10.50 -8.75 -2.50
C ASP A 65 10.42 -9.68 -3.71
N GLU A 66 9.24 -10.03 -4.20
CA GLU A 66 8.92 -11.10 -5.15
C GLU A 66 9.10 -12.50 -4.52
N VAL A 67 10.26 -12.78 -3.95
CA VAL A 67 10.56 -13.92 -3.09
C VAL A 67 11.37 -13.38 -1.92
N THR A 68 10.81 -13.49 -0.71
CA THR A 68 11.48 -12.99 0.49
C THR A 68 12.66 -13.89 0.82
N PRO A 69 13.89 -13.35 0.84
CA PRO A 69 15.06 -14.12 1.23
C PRO A 69 14.94 -14.54 2.71
N ASP A 70 15.54 -15.64 3.06
CA ASP A 70 15.65 -16.14 4.43
C ASP A 70 14.30 -16.42 5.13
N CYS A 71 13.23 -16.67 4.35
CA CYS A 71 11.93 -17.08 4.86
C CYS A 71 11.69 -18.57 4.53
N GLU A 72 11.81 -19.44 5.53
CA GLU A 72 11.58 -20.88 5.40
C GLU A 72 10.11 -21.26 5.50
N ASP A 73 9.29 -20.39 6.13
CA ASP A 73 7.85 -20.54 6.25
C ASP A 73 7.12 -20.08 4.98
N SER A 74 5.87 -20.51 4.81
CA SER A 74 5.06 -20.11 3.65
C SER A 74 4.66 -18.64 3.69
N TYR A 75 4.75 -18.00 4.86
CA TYR A 75 4.39 -16.60 5.10
C TYR A 75 5.07 -16.07 6.37
N PHE A 76 5.00 -14.77 6.58
CA PHE A 76 5.50 -14.06 7.75
C PHE A 76 4.61 -12.86 8.09
N PHE A 77 4.95 -12.13 9.17
CA PHE A 77 4.17 -10.98 9.63
C PHE A 77 4.95 -9.68 9.45
N THR A 78 4.26 -8.61 9.09
CA THR A 78 4.87 -7.30 8.88
C THR A 78 3.87 -6.17 9.14
N SER A 79 4.33 -5.00 9.52
CA SER A 79 3.49 -3.81 9.63
C SER A 79 3.43 -2.97 8.34
N THR A 80 3.99 -3.47 7.24
CA THR A 80 3.87 -2.89 5.90
C THR A 80 3.05 -3.81 5.01
N PHE A 81 2.33 -3.24 4.05
CA PHE A 81 1.53 -4.00 3.10
C PHE A 81 1.36 -3.21 1.79
N ALA A 82 0.94 -3.92 0.77
CA ALA A 82 0.40 -3.37 -0.47
C ALA A 82 -1.07 -3.77 -0.60
N ILE A 83 -1.82 -3.00 -1.33
CA ILE A 83 -3.28 -3.14 -1.46
C ILE A 83 -3.70 -4.04 -2.62
N TRP A 84 -2.78 -4.49 -3.45
CA TRP A 84 -3.06 -5.33 -4.61
C TRP A 84 -3.31 -6.78 -4.20
N GLY A 85 -4.59 -7.16 -4.21
CA GLY A 85 -5.06 -8.48 -3.78
C GLY A 85 -4.82 -8.74 -2.29
N TRP A 86 -5.88 -8.62 -1.51
CA TRP A 86 -5.80 -8.80 -0.07
C TRP A 86 -7.08 -9.43 0.51
N ALA A 87 -7.01 -9.84 1.76
CA ALA A 87 -8.16 -10.32 2.50
C ALA A 87 -8.15 -9.80 3.94
N SER A 88 -9.33 -9.68 4.54
CA SER A 88 -9.48 -9.19 5.92
C SER A 88 -10.85 -9.59 6.50
N TRP A 89 -11.14 -9.04 7.67
CA TRP A 89 -12.33 -9.31 8.47
C TRP A 89 -13.12 -8.02 8.75
N ARG A 90 -14.43 -8.15 8.97
CA ARG A 90 -15.32 -7.06 9.41
C ARG A 90 -14.75 -6.34 10.63
N ARG A 91 -14.27 -7.08 11.65
CA ARG A 91 -13.68 -6.53 12.88
C ARG A 91 -12.53 -5.53 12.64
N VAL A 92 -11.85 -5.62 11.51
CA VAL A 92 -10.76 -4.71 11.11
C VAL A 92 -11.34 -3.49 10.38
N VAL A 93 -12.23 -3.72 9.40
CA VAL A 93 -12.80 -2.66 8.58
C VAL A 93 -13.75 -1.76 9.40
N ASP A 94 -14.37 -2.29 10.45
CA ASP A 94 -15.19 -1.50 11.37
C ASP A 94 -14.40 -0.45 12.16
N LYS A 95 -13.08 -0.67 12.31
CA LYS A 95 -12.16 0.30 12.96
C LYS A 95 -11.68 1.42 12.03
N TRP A 96 -12.10 1.44 10.77
CA TRP A 96 -11.69 2.46 9.80
C TRP A 96 -12.37 3.80 10.04
N GLU A 97 -11.57 4.84 10.18
CA GLU A 97 -12.02 6.22 10.36
C GLU A 97 -11.97 6.98 9.03
N GLY A 98 -13.04 6.91 8.22
CA GLY A 98 -13.12 7.54 6.90
C GLY A 98 -12.97 9.06 6.91
N ASP A 99 -13.26 9.71 8.04
CA ASP A 99 -13.10 11.15 8.25
C ASP A 99 -11.71 11.55 8.78
N TYR A 100 -10.80 10.59 8.90
CA TYR A 100 -9.46 10.78 9.48
C TYR A 100 -9.49 11.42 10.87
N ALA A 101 -10.42 11.01 11.73
CA ALA A 101 -10.63 11.61 13.06
C ALA A 101 -9.35 11.60 13.92
N PHE A 102 -8.48 10.59 13.75
CA PHE A 102 -7.20 10.50 14.44
C PHE A 102 -6.26 11.70 14.22
N LEU A 103 -6.39 12.44 13.11
CA LEU A 103 -5.58 13.65 12.86
C LEU A 103 -5.91 14.77 13.84
N ARG A 104 -7.10 14.77 14.44
CA ARG A 104 -7.54 15.74 15.47
C ARG A 104 -7.15 15.30 16.88
N ASP A 105 -6.80 14.03 17.09
CA ASP A 105 -6.34 13.51 18.39
C ASP A 105 -4.84 13.70 18.55
N LYS A 106 -4.46 14.63 19.43
CA LYS A 106 -3.05 14.95 19.71
C LYS A 106 -2.27 13.76 20.28
N GLN A 107 -2.91 12.87 21.06
CA GLN A 107 -2.25 11.69 21.61
C GLN A 107 -2.06 10.60 20.54
N ALA A 108 -3.09 10.33 19.74
CA ALA A 108 -3.00 9.40 18.60
C ALA A 108 -1.88 9.84 17.65
N MET A 109 -1.84 11.13 17.28
CA MET A 109 -0.81 11.70 16.43
C MET A 109 0.60 11.57 17.03
N LYS A 110 0.77 11.82 18.32
CA LYS A 110 2.07 11.64 18.99
C LYS A 110 2.52 10.17 18.95
N ARG A 111 1.61 9.23 19.20
CA ARG A 111 1.90 7.79 19.14
C ARG A 111 2.21 7.33 17.73
N LEU A 112 1.40 7.73 16.75
CA LEU A 112 1.62 7.42 15.34
C LEU A 112 2.98 7.94 14.86
N GLN A 113 3.36 9.17 15.22
CA GLN A 113 4.67 9.73 14.91
C GLN A 113 5.83 8.95 15.53
N SER A 114 5.63 8.34 16.70
CA SER A 114 6.66 7.51 17.35
C SER A 114 6.79 6.13 16.71
N LEU A 115 5.68 5.55 16.22
CA LEU A 115 5.67 4.27 15.51
C LEU A 115 6.35 4.40 14.14
N VAL A 116 6.06 5.47 13.42
CA VAL A 116 6.69 5.77 12.13
C VAL A 116 8.06 6.41 12.37
N ARG A 117 9.03 5.60 12.82
CA ARG A 117 10.39 6.05 13.18
C ARG A 117 11.18 6.62 12.00
N GLN A 118 10.94 6.10 10.79
CA GLN A 118 11.58 6.60 9.58
C GLN A 118 11.16 8.06 9.32
N ARG A 119 12.08 9.01 9.55
CA ARG A 119 11.77 10.44 9.49
C ARG A 119 11.18 10.87 8.15
N GLY A 120 11.65 10.30 7.05
CA GLY A 120 11.14 10.59 5.72
C GLY A 120 9.73 10.05 5.52
N TYR A 121 9.47 8.82 5.95
CA TYR A 121 8.14 8.22 5.86
C TYR A 121 7.10 9.00 6.68
N ARG A 122 7.44 9.42 7.89
CA ARG A 122 6.56 10.30 8.68
C ARG A 122 6.22 11.59 7.95
N LYS A 123 7.19 12.18 7.23
CA LYS A 123 6.98 13.40 6.44
C LYS A 123 6.15 13.17 5.19
N ASP A 124 6.14 11.96 4.66
CA ASP A 124 5.32 11.61 3.49
C ASP A 124 3.91 11.16 3.92
N PHE A 125 3.79 10.25 4.89
CA PHE A 125 2.53 9.63 5.30
C PHE A 125 1.55 10.61 5.99
N LEU A 126 2.00 11.37 6.99
CA LEU A 126 1.09 12.26 7.71
C LEU A 126 0.59 13.43 6.87
N PRO A 127 1.42 14.11 6.05
CA PRO A 127 0.93 15.08 5.09
C PRO A 127 -0.04 14.48 4.06
N MET A 128 0.18 13.25 3.59
CA MET A 128 -0.74 12.55 2.70
C MET A 128 -2.11 12.37 3.36
N CYS A 129 -2.18 11.84 4.58
CA CYS A 129 -3.45 11.72 5.32
C CYS A 129 -4.14 13.08 5.49
N THR A 130 -3.38 14.15 5.73
CA THR A 130 -3.93 15.51 5.84
C THR A 130 -4.47 16.01 4.50
N GLU A 131 -3.75 15.80 3.39
CA GLU A 131 -4.19 16.15 2.04
C GLU A 131 -5.48 15.38 1.68
N HIS A 132 -5.54 14.07 2.02
CA HIS A 132 -6.73 13.23 1.81
C HIS A 132 -7.94 13.74 2.60
N GLN A 133 -7.76 14.02 3.91
CA GLN A 133 -8.84 14.61 4.72
C GLN A 133 -9.36 15.93 4.14
N GLN A 134 -8.44 16.82 3.72
CA GLN A 134 -8.81 18.12 3.14
C GLN A 134 -9.52 18.01 1.80
N SER A 135 -9.30 16.91 1.04
CA SER A 135 -10.00 16.67 -0.22
C SER A 135 -11.48 16.31 -0.01
N GLY A 136 -11.86 15.91 1.19
CA GLY A 136 -13.20 15.43 1.51
C GLY A 136 -13.55 14.08 0.88
N LYS A 137 -12.52 13.31 0.45
CA LYS A 137 -12.68 11.96 -0.13
C LYS A 137 -12.05 10.93 0.77
N GLU A 138 -12.63 9.74 0.76
CA GLU A 138 -12.11 8.57 1.45
C GLU A 138 -11.10 7.85 0.54
N TYR A 139 -9.85 7.77 1.00
CA TYR A 139 -8.78 6.96 0.39
C TYR A 139 -8.51 5.77 1.30
N TYR A 140 -9.08 4.61 0.96
CA TYR A 140 -9.06 3.45 1.86
C TYR A 140 -7.65 2.99 2.23
N GLU A 141 -6.67 3.16 1.35
CA GLU A 141 -5.28 2.75 1.59
C GLU A 141 -4.68 3.48 2.79
N SER A 142 -4.83 4.81 2.83
CA SER A 142 -4.30 5.61 3.94
C SER A 142 -5.13 5.47 5.21
N ILE A 143 -6.45 5.27 5.08
CA ILE A 143 -7.36 4.98 6.20
C ILE A 143 -7.01 3.63 6.81
N PHE A 144 -6.86 2.58 6.00
CA PHE A 144 -6.48 1.25 6.46
C PHE A 144 -5.11 1.26 7.12
N TRP A 145 -4.12 1.90 6.48
CA TRP A 145 -2.78 1.98 7.04
C TRP A 145 -2.75 2.70 8.38
N ALA A 146 -3.42 3.83 8.50
CA ALA A 146 -3.56 4.54 9.77
C ALA A 146 -4.23 3.67 10.83
N SER A 147 -5.34 3.01 10.49
CA SER A 147 -6.05 2.09 11.38
C SER A 147 -5.16 0.95 11.85
N MET A 148 -4.39 0.34 10.93
CA MET A 148 -3.48 -0.75 11.28
C MET A 148 -2.39 -0.28 12.24
N LEU A 149 -1.74 0.86 11.98
CA LEU A 149 -0.70 1.40 12.85
C LEU A 149 -1.23 1.79 14.23
N LEU A 150 -2.39 2.43 14.30
CA LEU A 150 -3.01 2.86 15.56
C LEU A 150 -3.48 1.68 16.42
N ASN A 151 -3.82 0.56 15.80
CA ASN A 151 -4.22 -0.67 16.49
C ASN A 151 -3.08 -1.68 16.65
N SER A 152 -1.83 -1.32 16.33
CA SER A 152 -0.66 -2.21 16.36
C SER A 152 -0.85 -3.49 15.53
N GLY A 153 -1.59 -3.38 14.43
CA GLY A 153 -1.91 -4.49 13.56
C GLY A 153 -0.72 -4.93 12.68
N LEU A 154 -0.72 -6.20 12.32
CA LEU A 154 0.21 -6.79 11.38
C LEU A 154 -0.54 -7.34 10.15
N ALA A 155 0.12 -7.32 9.02
CA ALA A 155 -0.28 -8.05 7.83
C ALA A 155 0.42 -9.42 7.78
N ILE A 156 -0.29 -10.42 7.31
CA ILE A 156 0.29 -11.69 6.85
C ILE A 156 0.78 -11.47 5.42
N MET A 157 2.06 -11.71 5.20
CA MET A 157 2.71 -11.57 3.90
C MET A 157 3.18 -12.94 3.41
N PRO A 158 2.74 -13.43 2.22
CA PRO A 158 3.25 -14.67 1.67
C PRO A 158 4.75 -14.57 1.38
N SER A 159 5.52 -15.64 1.56
CA SER A 159 6.97 -15.64 1.29
C SER A 159 7.32 -15.45 -0.19
N LYS A 160 6.35 -15.66 -1.08
CA LYS A 160 6.45 -15.44 -2.53
C LYS A 160 5.29 -14.57 -3.00
N ASN A 161 5.53 -13.69 -3.98
CA ASN A 161 4.48 -12.85 -4.55
C ASN A 161 3.39 -13.70 -5.23
N LEU A 162 2.12 -13.48 -4.86
CA LEU A 162 0.97 -14.23 -5.36
C LEU A 162 0.07 -13.40 -6.28
N VAL A 163 0.29 -12.09 -6.38
CA VAL A 163 -0.56 -11.21 -7.19
C VAL A 163 0.30 -10.30 -8.05
N ASN A 164 -0.07 -10.14 -9.32
CA ASN A 164 0.47 -9.12 -10.19
C ASN A 164 -0.57 -8.03 -10.40
N ASN A 165 -0.15 -6.77 -10.40
CA ASN A 165 -0.96 -5.64 -10.83
C ASN A 165 -0.59 -5.28 -12.28
N LEU A 166 -1.58 -5.19 -13.16
CA LEU A 166 -1.44 -4.84 -14.58
C LEU A 166 -1.80 -3.38 -14.87
N GLY A 167 -2.07 -2.57 -13.85
CA GLY A 167 -2.58 -1.21 -13.94
C GLY A 167 -1.61 -0.15 -14.44
N LEU A 168 -0.46 -0.52 -15.01
CA LEU A 168 0.43 0.43 -15.68
C LEU A 168 0.00 0.64 -17.13
N SER A 169 -0.91 1.58 -17.36
CA SER A 169 -1.37 1.97 -18.69
C SER A 169 -1.49 3.50 -18.79
N ASP A 170 -1.62 4.00 -20.05
CA ASP A 170 -1.82 5.44 -20.27
C ASP A 170 -3.16 5.95 -19.72
N ASN A 171 -4.10 5.05 -19.42
CA ASN A 171 -5.43 5.34 -18.90
C ASN A 171 -5.59 5.04 -17.40
N SER A 172 -4.53 4.59 -16.72
CA SER A 172 -4.63 4.27 -15.30
C SER A 172 -4.72 5.54 -14.44
N THR A 173 -5.50 5.46 -13.35
CA THR A 173 -5.80 6.60 -12.46
C THR A 173 -4.57 7.04 -11.66
N HIS A 174 -3.79 6.09 -11.16
CA HIS A 174 -2.68 6.35 -10.23
C HIS A 174 -1.29 6.26 -10.88
N PHE A 175 -1.11 5.43 -11.90
CA PHE A 175 0.17 5.22 -12.59
C PHE A 175 0.08 5.53 -14.08
N CYS A 176 -0.15 6.80 -14.42
CA CYS A 176 -0.11 7.26 -15.81
C CYS A 176 1.33 7.33 -16.30
N GLY A 177 1.68 6.52 -17.30
CA GLY A 177 2.98 6.58 -17.97
C GLY A 177 3.39 5.28 -18.63
N SER A 178 4.46 5.35 -19.39
CA SER A 178 5.05 4.16 -20.03
C SER A 178 6.00 3.45 -19.05
N ILE A 179 5.99 2.12 -19.08
CA ILE A 179 6.95 1.29 -18.34
C ILE A 179 8.40 1.69 -18.65
N GLN A 180 8.67 2.23 -19.85
CA GLN A 180 9.98 2.66 -20.29
C GLN A 180 10.48 3.91 -19.55
N THR A 181 9.58 4.82 -19.16
CA THR A 181 9.91 6.06 -18.43
C THR A 181 9.80 5.92 -16.93
N THR A 182 9.30 4.78 -16.44
CA THR A 182 9.19 4.48 -15.01
C THR A 182 10.54 4.06 -14.43
N PRO A 183 10.99 4.63 -13.31
CA PRO A 183 12.21 4.20 -12.61
C PRO A 183 12.22 2.71 -12.27
N LYS A 184 13.38 2.06 -12.34
CA LYS A 184 13.54 0.60 -12.17
C LYS A 184 12.85 0.06 -10.92
N ALA A 185 12.93 0.77 -9.81
CA ALA A 185 12.34 0.33 -8.54
C ALA A 185 10.80 0.27 -8.59
N TYR A 186 10.15 1.23 -9.26
CA TYR A 186 8.69 1.22 -9.46
C TYR A 186 8.29 0.29 -10.60
N ARG A 187 9.09 0.22 -11.66
CA ARG A 187 8.88 -0.73 -12.77
C ARG A 187 8.79 -2.17 -12.27
N ARG A 188 9.60 -2.51 -11.25
CA ARG A 188 9.59 -3.84 -10.63
C ARG A 188 8.20 -4.25 -10.15
N ILE A 189 7.42 -3.35 -9.58
CA ILE A 189 6.05 -3.62 -9.09
C ILE A 189 5.19 -4.26 -10.19
N PHE A 190 5.32 -3.76 -11.43
CA PHE A 190 4.55 -4.24 -12.58
C PHE A 190 5.20 -5.38 -13.36
N THR A 191 6.44 -5.76 -13.03
CA THR A 191 7.22 -6.76 -13.76
C THR A 191 7.65 -7.96 -12.91
N MET A 192 7.36 -7.95 -11.61
CA MET A 192 7.60 -9.09 -10.72
C MET A 192 6.85 -10.33 -11.19
N LYS A 193 7.44 -11.50 -10.96
CA LYS A 193 6.78 -12.77 -11.23
C LYS A 193 5.77 -13.07 -10.14
N ARG A 194 4.69 -13.71 -10.56
CA ARG A 194 3.71 -14.35 -9.70
C ARG A 194 4.14 -15.80 -9.50
N HIS A 195 4.05 -16.26 -8.27
CA HIS A 195 4.44 -17.60 -7.86
C HIS A 195 3.25 -18.37 -7.31
N GLU A 196 3.40 -19.69 -7.18
CA GLU A 196 2.48 -20.54 -6.45
C GLU A 196 3.11 -20.93 -5.09
N LEU A 197 2.26 -21.03 -4.07
CA LEU A 197 2.64 -21.64 -2.79
C LEU A 197 2.40 -23.14 -2.85
N GLU A 198 3.24 -23.88 -2.13
CA GLU A 198 3.06 -25.30 -1.92
C GLU A 198 2.19 -25.54 -0.69
N PHE A 199 1.35 -26.57 -0.76
CA PHE A 199 0.51 -27.01 0.36
C PHE A 199 0.90 -28.43 0.81
N PRO A 200 0.79 -28.73 2.11
CA PRO A 200 0.29 -27.87 3.19
C PRO A 200 1.24 -26.72 3.48
N LEU A 201 0.67 -25.58 3.95
CA LEU A 201 1.47 -24.41 4.31
C LEU A 201 2.35 -24.69 5.53
N LYS A 202 3.57 -24.15 5.51
CA LYS A 202 4.44 -24.07 6.69
C LYS A 202 4.11 -22.80 7.48
N HIS A 203 3.72 -22.97 8.74
CA HIS A 203 3.29 -21.87 9.59
C HIS A 203 4.41 -21.39 10.51
N PRO A 204 4.65 -20.07 10.62
CA PRO A 204 5.53 -19.52 11.64
C PRO A 204 5.05 -19.91 13.05
N LYS A 205 5.97 -20.31 13.90
CA LYS A 205 5.66 -20.68 15.29
C LYS A 205 5.18 -19.47 16.11
N TYR A 206 5.68 -18.29 15.81
CA TYR A 206 5.40 -17.08 16.55
C TYR A 206 4.91 -15.94 15.64
N VAL A 207 4.01 -15.11 16.16
CA VAL A 207 3.59 -13.88 15.48
C VAL A 207 4.56 -12.76 15.86
N VAL A 208 5.62 -12.63 15.06
CA VAL A 208 6.67 -11.62 15.25
C VAL A 208 6.90 -10.91 13.92
N GLU A 209 7.02 -9.57 13.95
CA GLU A 209 7.25 -8.77 12.76
C GLU A 209 8.61 -9.09 12.11
N ASN A 210 8.62 -9.31 10.80
CA ASN A 210 9.84 -9.35 9.99
C ASN A 210 10.29 -7.91 9.70
N VAL A 211 11.18 -7.42 10.57
CA VAL A 211 11.70 -6.04 10.49
C VAL A 211 12.59 -5.86 9.25
N ASP A 212 13.32 -6.89 8.83
CA ASP A 212 14.21 -6.83 7.66
C ASP A 212 13.40 -6.67 6.36
N PHE A 213 12.27 -7.35 6.25
CA PHE A 213 11.33 -7.13 5.14
C PHE A 213 10.84 -5.68 5.12
N LYS A 214 10.38 -5.17 6.26
CA LYS A 214 9.92 -3.80 6.39
C LYS A 214 10.97 -2.78 5.96
N GLU A 215 12.22 -2.96 6.37
CA GLU A 215 13.35 -2.10 5.95
C GLU A 215 13.60 -2.19 4.44
N ARG A 216 13.47 -3.36 3.81
CA ARG A 216 13.56 -3.51 2.36
C ARG A 216 12.43 -2.77 1.65
N VAL A 217 11.19 -2.91 2.12
CA VAL A 217 10.01 -2.18 1.58
C VAL A 217 10.23 -0.67 1.67
N TYR A 218 10.74 -0.17 2.79
CA TYR A 218 11.05 1.25 2.96
C TYR A 218 12.11 1.74 1.95
N LYS A 219 13.12 0.93 1.65
CA LYS A 219 14.10 1.23 0.61
C LYS A 219 13.49 1.18 -0.80
N ILE A 220 12.66 0.16 -1.08
CA ILE A 220 11.92 0.04 -2.35
C ILE A 220 11.03 1.25 -2.58
N ASN A 221 10.35 1.75 -1.57
CA ASN A 221 9.48 2.92 -1.66
C ASN A 221 10.21 4.26 -1.39
N ALA A 222 11.51 4.20 -1.10
CA ALA A 222 12.34 5.34 -0.71
C ALA A 222 11.83 6.11 0.53
N TRP A 223 11.02 5.47 1.37
CA TRP A 223 10.53 6.06 2.60
C TRP A 223 11.66 6.18 3.62
N GLY A 224 11.93 7.39 4.10
CA GLY A 224 13.04 7.67 4.98
C GLY A 224 14.44 7.67 4.32
N HIS A 225 14.50 7.47 2.99
CA HIS A 225 15.75 7.39 2.24
C HIS A 225 15.88 8.53 1.20
N PRO A 226 16.24 9.76 1.61
CA PRO A 226 16.25 10.94 0.72
C PRO A 226 17.21 10.79 -0.48
N PHE A 227 18.34 10.11 -0.31
CA PHE A 227 19.28 9.87 -1.40
C PHE A 227 18.71 8.92 -2.47
N ILE A 228 17.98 7.88 -2.04
CA ILE A 228 17.30 6.97 -2.97
C ILE A 228 16.20 7.74 -3.73
N LYS A 229 15.44 8.60 -3.02
CA LYS A 229 14.41 9.45 -3.63
C LYS A 229 15.00 10.42 -4.67
N MET A 230 16.15 11.02 -4.36
CA MET A 230 16.88 11.88 -5.27
C MET A 230 17.40 11.13 -6.50
N SER A 231 18.05 9.98 -6.29
CA SER A 231 18.55 9.12 -7.38
C SER A 231 17.44 8.70 -8.34
N ARG A 232 16.26 8.33 -7.82
CA ARG A 232 15.08 8.00 -8.64
C ARG A 232 14.56 9.20 -9.43
N SER A 233 14.55 10.38 -8.82
CA SER A 233 14.13 11.58 -9.54
C SER A 233 15.06 11.92 -10.69
N LEU A 234 16.37 11.66 -10.54
CA LEU A 234 17.36 11.80 -11.61
C LEU A 234 17.18 10.71 -12.68
N GLU A 235 16.95 9.46 -12.28
CA GLU A 235 16.65 8.35 -13.20
C GLU A 235 15.40 8.65 -14.03
N GLU A 236 14.31 9.10 -13.38
CA GLU A 236 13.07 9.48 -14.06
C GLU A 236 13.29 10.61 -15.06
N LEU A 237 14.04 11.65 -14.67
CA LEU A 237 14.41 12.74 -15.58
C LEU A 237 15.19 12.23 -16.78
N PHE A 238 16.21 11.40 -16.56
CA PHE A 238 17.02 10.81 -17.62
C PHE A 238 16.19 9.96 -18.59
N LEU A 239 15.29 9.11 -18.05
CA LEU A 239 14.41 8.27 -18.85
C LEU A 239 13.45 9.11 -19.70
N ASN A 240 12.84 10.14 -19.11
CA ASN A 240 11.95 11.04 -19.83
C ASN A 240 12.67 11.82 -20.95
N LEU A 241 13.90 12.26 -20.71
CA LEU A 241 14.75 12.88 -21.73
C LEU A 241 15.08 11.88 -22.86
N ARG A 242 15.52 10.67 -22.51
CA ARG A 242 15.89 9.62 -23.47
C ARG A 242 14.75 9.21 -24.39
N TYR A 243 13.52 9.17 -23.87
CA TYR A 243 12.33 8.76 -24.63
C TYR A 243 11.52 9.94 -25.16
N GLY A 244 12.05 11.16 -25.10
CA GLY A 244 11.39 12.35 -25.69
C GLY A 244 10.13 12.82 -24.98
N ASN A 245 9.90 12.38 -23.71
CA ASN A 245 8.70 12.72 -22.94
C ASN A 245 8.86 14.07 -22.24
N PHE A 246 9.05 15.15 -23.01
CA PHE A 246 9.26 16.51 -22.48
C PHE A 246 8.05 17.04 -21.74
N SER A 247 6.82 16.64 -22.13
CA SER A 247 5.60 17.10 -21.48
C SER A 247 5.55 16.71 -19.99
N SER A 248 6.00 15.51 -19.65
CA SER A 248 6.08 15.03 -18.27
C SER A 248 7.11 15.79 -17.46
N ILE A 249 8.24 16.16 -18.06
CA ILE A 249 9.27 17.01 -17.41
C ILE A 249 8.68 18.37 -17.05
N PHE A 250 8.01 19.04 -18.00
CA PHE A 250 7.39 20.36 -17.76
C PHE A 250 6.29 20.29 -16.71
N LYS A 251 5.44 19.25 -16.73
CA LYS A 251 4.40 19.00 -15.71
C LYS A 251 5.01 18.80 -14.31
N ALA A 252 6.11 18.04 -14.21
CA ALA A 252 6.80 17.81 -12.95
C ALA A 252 7.44 19.11 -12.40
N MET A 253 8.07 19.92 -13.27
CA MET A 253 8.62 21.22 -12.90
C MET A 253 7.52 22.18 -12.42
N ALA A 254 6.43 22.29 -13.16
CA ALA A 254 5.29 23.15 -12.78
C ALA A 254 4.67 22.76 -11.44
N ARG A 255 4.57 21.45 -11.12
CA ARG A 255 4.13 20.96 -9.81
C ARG A 255 5.09 21.38 -8.69
N ARG A 256 6.41 21.26 -8.91
CA ARG A 256 7.42 21.67 -7.91
C ARG A 256 7.40 23.16 -7.66
N CYS A 257 7.30 23.98 -8.72
CA CYS A 257 7.17 25.44 -8.59
C CYS A 257 5.92 25.83 -7.81
N ARG A 258 4.76 25.23 -8.11
CA ARG A 258 3.51 25.48 -7.36
C ARG A 258 3.63 25.11 -5.88
N LYS A 259 4.28 23.98 -5.54
CA LYS A 259 4.52 23.60 -4.13
C LYS A 259 5.46 24.55 -3.41
N MET A 260 6.44 25.16 -4.08
CA MET A 260 7.32 26.18 -3.50
C MET A 260 6.55 27.49 -3.25
N ILE A 261 5.79 27.98 -4.23
CA ILE A 261 5.00 29.23 -4.12
C ILE A 261 3.87 29.09 -3.09
N GLY A 262 3.26 27.90 -2.95
CA GLY A 262 2.22 27.64 -1.95
C GLY A 262 2.74 27.54 -0.52
N ARG A 263 4.03 27.27 -0.30
CA ARG A 263 4.65 27.25 1.03
C ARG A 263 4.91 28.66 1.59
N ASP A 264 5.11 29.65 0.72
CA ASP A 264 5.33 31.03 1.13
C ASP A 264 4.04 31.78 1.56
N LYS A 265 2.85 31.13 1.40
CA LYS A 265 1.57 31.71 1.83
C LYS A 265 1.09 31.24 3.21
N HIS A 266 1.82 30.34 3.87
CA HIS A 266 1.50 29.77 5.19
C HIS A 266 2.69 29.81 6.18
N ALA A 267 3.67 30.68 5.96
CA ALA A 267 4.76 30.97 6.88
C ALA A 267 4.44 32.21 7.73
#